data_245c4f4af2b99f36348449a1045a8758
#
_entry.id   245c4f4af2b99f36348449a1045a8758
#
_cell.length_a   1.000
_cell.length_b   1.000
_cell.length_c   1.000
_cell.angle_alpha   90.00
_cell.angle_beta   90.00
_cell.angle_gamma   90.00
#
_symmetry.space_group_name_H-M   'P 1'
#
loop_
_entity.id
_entity.type
_entity.pdbx_description
1 polymer ?
#
loop_
_entity_poly.entity_id
_entity_poly.type
_entity_poly.pdbx_seq_one_letter_code
_entity_poly.pdbx_strand_id
1 'polypeptide(L)'
;MLASRSPQRRAILDQIGVAYDVEEPEVEELESGPPHEVALENAFRKASAVAARVSGALVVGVDTLVSLGARVYGKPTDEADARTMLTALAGRRHTVVSGLCLIEGGRPRTAAASTIVEFRAFDEALIDWYVASGEWRGRAGAYAIQGRGAALVAGIEGDFLNVVGLPVTTLLELAPGLLSG
;
A
#
# COMPACT_ATOMS: atom_id res chain seq x y z
N MET A 1 17.36 2.48 -2.51
CA MET A 1 16.90 1.11 -2.87
C MET A 1 15.46 0.93 -2.43
N LEU A 2 14.55 0.56 -3.33
CA LEU A 2 13.14 0.27 -3.02
C LEU A 2 12.92 -1.24 -2.92
N ALA A 3 12.56 -1.73 -1.73
CA ALA A 3 12.23 -3.12 -1.47
C ALA A 3 10.76 -3.42 -1.83
N SER A 4 10.42 -3.46 -3.13
CA SER A 4 9.02 -3.61 -3.55
C SER A 4 8.86 -4.02 -5.03
N ARG A 5 7.88 -4.91 -5.29
CA ARG A 5 7.41 -5.25 -6.65
C ARG A 5 6.37 -4.26 -7.19
N SER A 6 5.83 -3.37 -6.35
CA SER A 6 4.69 -2.52 -6.71
C SER A 6 5.03 -1.50 -7.81
N PRO A 7 4.39 -1.56 -8.99
CA PRO A 7 4.58 -0.56 -10.03
C PRO A 7 4.05 0.83 -9.61
N GLN A 8 3.08 0.89 -8.67
CA GLN A 8 2.54 2.16 -8.18
C GLN A 8 3.56 2.92 -7.34
N ARG A 9 4.30 2.22 -6.47
CA ARG A 9 5.36 2.84 -5.67
C ARG A 9 6.46 3.40 -6.54
N ARG A 10 6.83 2.65 -7.59
CA ARG A 10 7.79 3.13 -8.60
C ARG A 10 7.29 4.39 -9.29
N ALA A 11 6.06 4.36 -9.81
CA ALA A 11 5.47 5.51 -10.48
C ALA A 11 5.39 6.76 -9.58
N ILE A 12 5.11 6.60 -8.27
CA ILE A 12 5.13 7.72 -7.32
C ILE A 12 6.55 8.28 -7.16
N LEU A 13 7.57 7.42 -6.98
CA LEU A 13 8.96 7.86 -6.84
C LEU A 13 9.46 8.55 -8.11
N ASP A 14 9.13 8.02 -9.29
CA ASP A 14 9.43 8.63 -10.60
C ASP A 14 8.80 10.02 -10.70
N GLN A 15 7.53 10.13 -10.32
CA GLN A 15 6.76 11.38 -10.37
C GLN A 15 7.34 12.47 -9.47
N ILE A 16 7.90 12.11 -8.31
CA ILE A 16 8.54 13.07 -7.39
C ILE A 16 10.03 13.23 -7.64
N GLY A 17 10.58 12.60 -8.69
CA GLY A 17 11.96 12.77 -9.12
C GLY A 17 13.01 12.11 -8.23
N VAL A 18 12.63 11.12 -7.41
CA VAL A 18 13.58 10.39 -6.56
C VAL A 18 14.26 9.30 -7.37
N ALA A 19 15.59 9.33 -7.41
CA ALA A 19 16.38 8.24 -8.01
C ALA A 19 16.39 7.02 -7.07
N TYR A 20 16.11 5.83 -7.62
CA TYR A 20 16.09 4.58 -6.84
C TYR A 20 16.44 3.38 -7.73
N ASP A 21 16.97 2.36 -7.09
CA ASP A 21 17.02 1.01 -7.64
C ASP A 21 15.95 0.14 -6.98
N VAL A 22 15.58 -0.95 -7.62
CA VAL A 22 14.57 -1.89 -7.11
C VAL A 22 15.24 -3.22 -6.78
N GLU A 23 14.96 -3.72 -5.59
CA GLU A 23 15.29 -5.09 -5.18
C GLU A 23 14.03 -5.75 -4.61
N GLU A 24 13.66 -6.91 -5.15
CA GLU A 24 12.44 -7.58 -4.73
C GLU A 24 12.64 -8.29 -3.38
N PRO A 25 11.81 -7.98 -2.36
CA PRO A 25 11.87 -8.71 -1.10
C PRO A 25 11.21 -10.08 -1.25
N GLU A 26 11.94 -11.13 -0.87
CA GLU A 26 11.43 -12.49 -0.75
C GLU A 26 11.13 -12.74 0.73
N VAL A 27 9.91 -12.43 1.17
CA VAL A 27 9.49 -12.57 2.55
C VAL A 27 8.06 -13.09 2.63
N GLU A 28 7.78 -13.85 3.67
CA GLU A 28 6.44 -14.21 4.08
C GLU A 28 5.79 -13.02 4.80
N GLU A 29 4.66 -12.54 4.28
CA GLU A 29 3.91 -11.41 4.85
C GLU A 29 2.90 -11.92 5.90
N LEU A 30 2.68 -11.14 6.96
CA LEU A 30 1.57 -11.36 7.88
C LEU A 30 0.26 -10.97 7.19
N GLU A 31 -0.75 -11.80 7.35
CA GLU A 31 -2.07 -11.61 6.73
C GLU A 31 -3.16 -11.22 7.74
N SER A 32 -2.84 -11.30 9.05
CA SER A 32 -3.82 -11.04 10.11
C SER A 32 -3.15 -10.41 11.34
N GLY A 33 -3.95 -9.70 12.12
CA GLY A 33 -3.53 -8.98 13.32
C GLY A 33 -4.02 -7.53 13.32
N PRO A 34 -3.62 -6.71 14.30
CA PRO A 34 -3.92 -5.29 14.32
C PRO A 34 -3.34 -4.61 13.06
N PRO A 35 -4.15 -3.85 12.27
CA PRO A 35 -3.74 -3.39 10.93
C PRO A 35 -2.41 -2.61 10.91
N HIS A 36 -2.19 -1.74 11.88
CA HIS A 36 -0.94 -0.95 11.95
C HIS A 36 0.28 -1.83 12.25
N GLU A 37 0.14 -2.81 13.14
CA GLU A 37 1.23 -3.73 13.48
C GLU A 37 1.59 -4.63 12.29
N VAL A 38 0.58 -5.15 11.59
CA VAL A 38 0.77 -5.96 10.37
C VAL A 38 1.50 -5.15 9.31
N ALA A 39 1.05 -3.92 9.02
CA ALA A 39 1.68 -3.07 8.00
C ALA A 39 3.14 -2.73 8.34
N LEU A 40 3.42 -2.37 9.60
CA LEU A 40 4.76 -2.05 10.06
C LEU A 40 5.69 -3.27 10.03
N GLU A 41 5.22 -4.41 10.52
CA GLU A 41 6.01 -5.65 10.53
C GLU A 41 6.34 -6.11 9.10
N ASN A 42 5.37 -6.10 8.20
CA ASN A 42 5.60 -6.45 6.80
C ASN A 42 6.57 -5.49 6.11
N ALA A 43 6.46 -4.19 6.37
CA ALA A 43 7.39 -3.20 5.85
C ALA A 43 8.82 -3.45 6.38
N PHE A 44 8.96 -3.75 7.68
CA PHE A 44 10.23 -4.09 8.31
C PHE A 44 10.85 -5.37 7.71
N ARG A 45 10.08 -6.44 7.56
CA ARG A 45 10.55 -7.70 6.94
C ARG A 45 11.08 -7.45 5.53
N LYS A 46 10.32 -6.70 4.70
CA LYS A 46 10.71 -6.33 3.33
C LYS A 46 12.01 -5.54 3.31
N ALA A 47 12.12 -4.50 4.13
CA ALA A 47 13.33 -3.68 4.21
C ALA A 47 14.53 -4.50 4.70
N SER A 48 14.35 -5.33 5.73
CA SER A 48 15.42 -6.15 6.33
C SER A 48 15.96 -7.20 5.37
N ALA A 49 15.07 -7.89 4.62
CA ALA A 49 15.49 -8.89 3.65
C ALA A 49 16.34 -8.29 2.52
N VAL A 50 16.01 -7.07 2.08
CA VAL A 50 16.81 -6.37 1.06
C VAL A 50 18.09 -5.79 1.67
N ALA A 51 18.02 -5.17 2.85
CA ALA A 51 19.18 -4.60 3.52
C ALA A 51 20.27 -5.64 3.84
N ALA A 52 19.90 -6.90 4.04
CA ALA A 52 20.85 -7.99 4.22
C ALA A 52 21.65 -8.34 2.95
N ARG A 53 21.16 -7.95 1.76
CA ARG A 53 21.78 -8.26 0.46
C ARG A 53 22.50 -7.06 -0.16
N VAL A 54 22.18 -5.84 0.29
CA VAL A 54 22.79 -4.61 -0.23
C VAL A 54 23.53 -3.87 0.88
N SER A 55 24.66 -3.27 0.57
CA SER A 55 25.46 -2.49 1.52
C SER A 55 25.53 -1.02 1.10
N GLY A 56 25.56 -0.12 2.10
CA GLY A 56 25.76 1.31 1.85
C GLY A 56 24.58 2.06 1.24
N ALA A 57 23.42 1.41 1.09
CA ALA A 57 22.21 2.03 0.54
C ALA A 57 21.18 2.30 1.64
N LEU A 58 20.40 3.38 1.47
CA LEU A 58 19.12 3.55 2.17
C LEU A 58 18.10 2.59 1.56
N VAL A 59 17.59 1.63 2.33
CA VAL A 59 16.58 0.68 1.91
C VAL A 59 15.21 1.12 2.41
N VAL A 60 14.22 1.15 1.52
CA VAL A 60 12.83 1.54 1.83
C VAL A 60 11.93 0.33 1.62
N GLY A 61 11.38 -0.21 2.70
CA GLY A 61 10.32 -1.21 2.71
C GLY A 61 8.97 -0.56 2.97
N VAL A 62 7.96 -1.01 2.24
CA VAL A 62 6.58 -0.50 2.38
C VAL A 62 5.61 -1.66 2.32
N ASP A 63 4.61 -1.64 3.20
CA ASP A 63 3.44 -2.51 3.09
C ASP A 63 2.17 -1.68 3.16
N THR A 64 1.13 -2.09 2.41
CA THR A 64 -0.14 -1.37 2.35
C THR A 64 -1.28 -2.38 2.41
N LEU A 65 -2.19 -2.17 3.33
CA LEU A 65 -3.38 -2.99 3.52
C LEU A 65 -4.63 -2.11 3.65
N VAL A 66 -5.78 -2.71 3.43
CA VAL A 66 -7.09 -2.12 3.67
C VAL A 66 -7.69 -2.76 4.92
N SER A 67 -8.34 -1.99 5.77
CA SER A 67 -9.05 -2.52 6.94
C SER A 67 -10.44 -1.93 7.07
N LEU A 68 -11.39 -2.76 7.47
CA LEU A 68 -12.74 -2.36 7.87
C LEU A 68 -12.96 -2.81 9.32
N GLY A 69 -12.88 -1.87 10.25
CA GLY A 69 -12.73 -2.20 11.65
C GLY A 69 -11.45 -2.98 11.91
N ALA A 70 -11.56 -4.12 12.59
CA ALA A 70 -10.42 -5.00 12.88
C ALA A 70 -10.07 -5.97 11.73
N ARG A 71 -10.94 -6.08 10.70
CA ARG A 71 -10.71 -7.01 9.58
C ARG A 71 -9.75 -6.40 8.56
N VAL A 72 -8.69 -7.13 8.27
CA VAL A 72 -7.72 -6.79 7.21
C VAL A 72 -8.18 -7.41 5.89
N TYR A 73 -8.04 -6.65 4.82
CA TYR A 73 -8.26 -7.06 3.44
C TYR A 73 -6.93 -6.91 2.69
N GLY A 74 -6.28 -8.03 2.45
CA GLY A 74 -5.09 -8.12 1.63
C GLY A 74 -5.41 -8.06 0.14
N LYS A 75 -4.52 -8.63 -0.67
CA LYS A 75 -4.74 -8.79 -2.11
C LYS A 75 -5.69 -9.96 -2.35
N PRO A 76 -6.71 -9.81 -3.21
CA PRO A 76 -7.62 -10.91 -3.53
C PRO A 76 -6.87 -12.03 -4.25
N THR A 77 -7.24 -13.25 -3.94
CA THR A 77 -6.67 -14.48 -4.54
C THR A 77 -7.22 -14.72 -5.94
N ASP A 78 -8.48 -14.37 -6.15
CA ASP A 78 -9.20 -14.55 -7.40
C ASP A 78 -10.33 -13.52 -7.56
N GLU A 79 -11.12 -13.66 -8.63
CA GLU A 79 -12.24 -12.78 -8.93
C GLU A 79 -13.37 -12.87 -7.89
N ALA A 80 -13.66 -14.08 -7.38
CA ALA A 80 -14.72 -14.29 -6.39
C ALA A 80 -14.36 -13.62 -5.06
N ASP A 81 -13.09 -13.71 -4.66
CA ASP A 81 -12.57 -13.03 -3.47
C ASP A 81 -12.61 -11.51 -3.66
N ALA A 82 -12.21 -10.99 -4.85
CA ALA A 82 -12.31 -9.58 -5.16
C ALA A 82 -13.75 -9.05 -5.04
N ARG A 83 -14.74 -9.79 -5.55
CA ARG A 83 -16.17 -9.47 -5.43
C ARG A 83 -16.61 -9.42 -3.97
N THR A 84 -16.19 -10.40 -3.20
CA THR A 84 -16.49 -10.48 -1.76
C THR A 84 -15.95 -9.26 -1.01
N MET A 85 -14.69 -8.86 -1.30
CA MET A 85 -14.08 -7.68 -0.71
C MET A 85 -14.82 -6.40 -1.09
N LEU A 86 -15.11 -6.19 -2.38
CA LEU A 86 -15.82 -5.01 -2.88
C LEU A 86 -17.22 -4.89 -2.27
N THR A 87 -17.97 -6.00 -2.21
CA THR A 87 -19.29 -6.05 -1.57
C THR A 87 -19.20 -5.65 -0.09
N ALA A 88 -18.18 -6.15 0.62
CA ALA A 88 -18.01 -5.82 2.03
C ALA A 88 -17.66 -4.33 2.26
N LEU A 89 -17.01 -3.67 1.30
CA LEU A 89 -16.58 -2.26 1.39
C LEU A 89 -17.63 -1.29 0.83
N ALA A 90 -18.58 -1.75 -0.01
CA ALA A 90 -19.60 -0.92 -0.65
C ALA A 90 -20.39 -0.08 0.38
N GLY A 91 -20.51 1.23 0.14
CA GLY A 91 -21.22 2.18 0.99
C GLY A 91 -20.59 2.38 2.37
N ARG A 92 -19.33 2.02 2.56
CA ARG A 92 -18.66 2.09 3.87
C ARG A 92 -17.39 2.91 3.84
N ARG A 93 -17.07 3.44 5.02
CA ARG A 93 -15.77 4.04 5.31
C ARG A 93 -14.82 2.93 5.78
N HIS A 94 -13.67 2.84 5.16
CA HIS A 94 -12.60 1.90 5.51
C HIS A 94 -11.27 2.63 5.58
N THR A 95 -10.26 2.00 6.17
CA THR A 95 -8.95 2.61 6.35
C THR A 95 -7.92 1.92 5.47
N VAL A 96 -7.14 2.70 4.75
CA VAL A 96 -5.90 2.26 4.10
C VAL A 96 -4.76 2.58 5.03
N VAL A 97 -4.03 1.55 5.43
CA VAL A 97 -2.87 1.65 6.33
C VAL A 97 -1.62 1.26 5.56
N SER A 98 -0.63 2.14 5.55
CA SER A 98 0.71 1.78 5.07
C SER A 98 1.71 1.85 6.22
N GLY A 99 2.53 0.79 6.33
CA GLY A 99 3.74 0.78 7.12
C GLY A 99 4.94 1.11 6.23
N LEU A 100 5.87 1.90 6.76
CA LEU A 100 7.17 2.20 6.16
C LEU A 100 8.27 1.74 7.11
N CYS A 101 9.33 1.19 6.53
CA CYS A 101 10.57 0.93 7.23
C CYS A 101 11.75 1.39 6.35
N LEU A 102 12.56 2.29 6.89
CA LEU A 102 13.81 2.73 6.28
C LEU A 102 14.96 2.13 7.05
N ILE A 103 15.88 1.48 6.35
CA ILE A 103 17.12 0.93 6.94
C ILE A 103 18.31 1.59 6.29
N GLU A 104 19.14 2.26 7.12
CA GLU A 104 20.38 2.88 6.72
C GLU A 104 21.47 2.56 7.74
N GLY A 105 22.60 2.05 7.29
CA GLY A 105 23.69 1.63 8.19
C GLY A 105 23.23 0.59 9.24
N GLY A 106 22.30 -0.28 8.88
CA GLY A 106 21.73 -1.31 9.77
C GLY A 106 20.72 -0.79 10.82
N ARG A 107 20.35 0.49 10.78
CA ARG A 107 19.42 1.09 11.74
C ARG A 107 18.04 1.25 11.12
N PRO A 108 17.02 0.55 11.61
CA PRO A 108 15.66 0.70 11.14
C PRO A 108 15.00 1.95 11.75
N ARG A 109 14.23 2.65 10.92
CA ARG A 109 13.28 3.71 11.32
C ARG A 109 11.94 3.34 10.71
N THR A 110 10.87 3.35 11.49
CA THR A 110 9.55 2.94 11.05
C THR A 110 8.50 4.01 11.33
N ALA A 111 7.52 4.10 10.46
CA ALA A 111 6.32 4.91 10.66
C ALA A 111 5.13 4.29 9.94
N ALA A 112 3.92 4.63 10.36
CA ALA A 112 2.69 4.23 9.70
C ALA A 112 1.88 5.45 9.29
N ALA A 113 1.20 5.34 8.15
CA ALA A 113 0.23 6.32 7.68
C ALA A 113 -1.14 5.67 7.53
N SER A 114 -2.19 6.43 7.83
CA SER A 114 -3.57 6.00 7.69
C SER A 114 -4.38 7.02 6.91
N THR A 115 -5.22 6.53 6.00
CA THR A 115 -6.13 7.34 5.20
C THR A 115 -7.50 6.68 5.19
N ILE A 116 -8.54 7.44 5.48
CA ILE A 116 -9.91 6.95 5.39
C ILE A 116 -10.37 7.11 3.95
N VAL A 117 -10.92 6.04 3.39
CA VAL A 117 -11.58 6.04 2.09
C VAL A 117 -13.05 5.74 2.31
N GLU A 118 -13.92 6.55 1.74
CA GLU A 118 -15.35 6.33 1.74
C GLU A 118 -15.78 5.82 0.36
N PHE A 119 -16.36 4.63 0.33
CA PHE A 119 -17.01 4.12 -0.86
C PHE A 119 -18.46 4.61 -0.92
N ARG A 120 -18.89 5.03 -2.11
CA ARG A 120 -20.31 5.22 -2.36
C ARG A 120 -21.05 3.89 -2.30
N ALA A 121 -22.34 3.91 -2.06
CA ALA A 121 -23.15 2.72 -2.25
C ALA A 121 -23.17 2.33 -3.73
N PHE A 122 -22.96 1.05 -4.02
CA PHE A 122 -23.01 0.49 -5.37
C PHE A 122 -23.54 -0.93 -5.36
N ASP A 123 -24.09 -1.35 -6.48
CA ASP A 123 -24.75 -2.63 -6.71
C ASP A 123 -23.82 -3.64 -7.42
N GLU A 124 -24.34 -4.82 -7.66
CA GLU A 124 -23.63 -5.88 -8.36
C GLU A 124 -23.22 -5.48 -9.78
N ALA A 125 -24.03 -4.67 -10.46
CA ALA A 125 -23.72 -4.23 -11.84
C ALA A 125 -22.45 -3.36 -11.87
N LEU A 126 -22.25 -2.49 -10.86
CA LEU A 126 -21.01 -1.71 -10.76
C LEU A 126 -19.82 -2.58 -10.34
N ILE A 127 -20.03 -3.60 -9.48
CA ILE A 127 -19.01 -4.58 -9.14
C ILE A 127 -18.58 -5.34 -10.40
N ASP A 128 -19.54 -5.84 -11.19
CA ASP A 128 -19.26 -6.55 -12.45
C ASP A 128 -18.46 -5.70 -13.41
N TRP A 129 -18.86 -4.46 -13.62
CA TRP A 129 -18.16 -3.52 -14.49
C TRP A 129 -16.72 -3.28 -14.03
N TYR A 130 -16.51 -3.11 -12.71
CA TYR A 130 -15.18 -2.86 -12.17
C TYR A 130 -14.31 -4.11 -12.23
N VAL A 131 -14.85 -5.26 -11.82
CA VAL A 131 -14.12 -6.53 -11.79
C VAL A 131 -13.69 -6.96 -13.19
N ALA A 132 -14.54 -6.74 -14.20
CA ALA A 132 -14.21 -6.99 -15.61
C ALA A 132 -12.99 -6.18 -16.11
N SER A 133 -12.64 -5.06 -15.45
CA SER A 133 -11.46 -4.28 -15.79
C SER A 133 -10.14 -4.98 -15.46
N GLY A 134 -10.14 -5.89 -14.50
CA GLY A 134 -8.96 -6.53 -13.97
C GLY A 134 -8.08 -5.64 -13.07
N GLU A 135 -8.47 -4.38 -12.82
CA GLU A 135 -7.70 -3.42 -11.99
C GLU A 135 -7.55 -3.86 -10.53
N TRP A 136 -8.40 -4.76 -10.06
CA TRP A 136 -8.36 -5.31 -8.71
C TRP A 136 -7.15 -6.22 -8.44
N ARG A 137 -6.55 -6.77 -9.52
CA ARG A 137 -5.45 -7.74 -9.36
C ARG A 137 -4.25 -7.12 -8.67
N GLY A 138 -3.81 -7.80 -7.58
CA GLY A 138 -2.67 -7.37 -6.78
C GLY A 138 -2.90 -6.11 -5.95
N ARG A 139 -4.17 -5.73 -5.70
CA ARG A 139 -4.57 -4.57 -4.90
C ARG A 139 -5.16 -4.99 -3.57
N ALA A 140 -4.66 -4.39 -2.48
CA ALA A 140 -5.29 -4.55 -1.16
C ALA A 140 -6.73 -4.04 -1.22
N GLY A 141 -7.67 -4.79 -0.63
CA GLY A 141 -9.10 -4.46 -0.67
C GLY A 141 -9.72 -4.58 -2.06
N ALA A 142 -9.03 -5.21 -3.01
CA ALA A 142 -9.49 -5.43 -4.38
C ALA A 142 -9.80 -4.17 -5.19
N TYR A 143 -9.20 -3.00 -4.90
CA TYR A 143 -9.43 -1.80 -5.69
C TYR A 143 -8.17 -0.94 -5.88
N ALA A 144 -8.16 -0.18 -6.98
CA ALA A 144 -7.19 0.87 -7.24
C ALA A 144 -7.92 2.21 -7.30
N ILE A 145 -7.58 3.16 -6.42
CA ILE A 145 -8.22 4.50 -6.42
C ILE A 145 -7.95 5.27 -7.71
N GLN A 146 -6.86 4.98 -8.39
CA GLN A 146 -6.55 5.46 -9.73
C GLN A 146 -7.33 4.65 -10.77
N GLY A 147 -7.58 5.21 -11.94
CA GLY A 147 -8.30 4.51 -13.00
C GLY A 147 -9.79 4.32 -12.70
N ARG A 148 -10.32 3.15 -13.03
CA ARG A 148 -11.76 2.83 -12.88
C ARG A 148 -12.22 2.76 -11.43
N GLY A 149 -11.33 2.38 -10.51
CA GLY A 149 -11.64 2.34 -9.08
C GLY A 149 -12.01 3.70 -8.50
N ALA A 150 -11.66 4.82 -9.14
CA ALA A 150 -12.14 6.16 -8.77
C ALA A 150 -13.69 6.25 -8.77
N ALA A 151 -14.38 5.46 -9.62
CA ALA A 151 -15.84 5.45 -9.67
C ALA A 151 -16.50 4.84 -8.42
N LEU A 152 -15.74 4.08 -7.61
CA LEU A 152 -16.22 3.48 -6.37
C LEU A 152 -16.12 4.45 -5.19
N VAL A 153 -15.27 5.47 -5.27
CA VAL A 153 -14.90 6.35 -4.16
C VAL A 153 -15.83 7.56 -4.10
N ALA A 154 -16.40 7.83 -2.93
CA ALA A 154 -17.13 9.05 -2.62
C ALA A 154 -16.21 10.15 -2.09
N GLY A 155 -15.19 9.79 -1.31
CA GLY A 155 -14.26 10.72 -0.72
C GLY A 155 -13.09 10.05 -0.02
N ILE A 156 -12.09 10.85 0.34
CA ILE A 156 -10.94 10.44 1.16
C ILE A 156 -10.69 11.47 2.25
N GLU A 157 -10.20 11.02 3.40
CA GLU A 157 -9.68 11.87 4.48
C GLU A 157 -8.25 11.43 4.78
N GLY A 158 -7.27 12.25 4.42
CA GLY A 158 -5.84 11.97 4.59
C GLY A 158 -5.05 12.03 3.29
N ASP A 159 -4.02 11.19 3.18
CA ASP A 159 -3.06 11.20 2.07
C ASP A 159 -3.51 10.29 0.92
N PHE A 160 -3.76 10.90 -0.26
CA PHE A 160 -4.09 10.17 -1.48
C PHE A 160 -2.98 9.20 -1.92
N LEU A 161 -1.71 9.61 -1.80
CA LEU A 161 -0.58 8.77 -2.20
C LEU A 161 -0.42 7.57 -1.27
N ASN A 162 -0.85 7.68 0.00
CA ASN A 162 -0.98 6.53 0.89
C ASN A 162 -1.98 5.50 0.33
N VAL A 163 -3.13 5.94 -0.18
CA VAL A 163 -4.12 5.04 -0.79
C VAL A 163 -3.59 4.39 -2.05
N VAL A 164 -2.78 5.10 -2.84
CA VAL A 164 -2.09 4.54 -4.02
C VAL A 164 -1.03 3.50 -3.63
N GLY A 165 -0.40 3.66 -2.44
CA GLY A 165 0.49 2.67 -1.87
C GLY A 165 1.87 3.17 -1.40
N LEU A 166 2.11 4.49 -1.38
CA LEU A 166 3.32 5.10 -0.83
C LEU A 166 2.99 6.45 -0.19
N PRO A 167 2.91 6.56 1.15
CA PRO A 167 2.68 7.83 1.83
C PRO A 167 3.94 8.69 1.79
N VAL A 168 4.03 9.57 0.79
CA VAL A 168 5.22 10.39 0.52
C VAL A 168 5.52 11.33 1.68
N THR A 169 4.51 11.94 2.30
CA THR A 169 4.71 12.82 3.46
C THR A 169 5.44 12.07 4.58
N THR A 170 4.96 10.89 4.96
CA THR A 170 5.58 10.05 5.99
C THR A 170 6.97 9.56 5.58
N LEU A 171 7.18 9.26 4.29
CA LEU A 171 8.49 8.89 3.76
C LEU A 171 9.50 10.04 3.95
N LEU A 172 9.11 11.28 3.64
CA LEU A 172 9.97 12.46 3.79
C LEU A 172 10.21 12.83 5.25
N GLU A 173 9.28 12.60 6.15
CA GLU A 173 9.49 12.73 7.60
C GLU A 173 10.56 11.75 8.11
N LEU A 174 10.57 10.51 7.60
CA LEU A 174 11.59 9.51 7.93
C LEU A 174 12.94 9.79 7.22
N ALA A 175 12.93 10.41 6.05
CA ALA A 175 14.11 10.72 5.25
C ALA A 175 14.06 12.15 4.69
N PRO A 176 14.27 13.19 5.53
CA PRO A 176 14.14 14.59 5.10
C PRO A 176 15.08 14.99 3.95
N GLY A 177 16.22 14.29 3.81
CA GLY A 177 17.20 14.53 2.74
C GLY A 177 16.88 13.82 1.41
N LEU A 178 15.78 13.07 1.30
CA LEU A 178 15.51 12.23 0.13
C LEU A 178 15.37 13.01 -1.18
N LEU A 179 14.88 14.25 -1.11
CA LEU A 179 14.72 15.15 -2.28
C LEU A 179 15.89 16.11 -2.49
N SER A 180 16.93 16.05 -1.67
CA SER A 180 18.05 17.02 -1.67
C SER A 180 19.32 16.44 -2.33
N GLY A 181 19.21 15.31 -3.03
CA GLY A 181 20.31 14.62 -3.70
C GLY A 181 20.57 15.08 -5.12
#